data_55273f676d74659f9fbbe1bd2e85a1b4
#
_entry.id   55273f676d74659f9fbbe1bd2e85a1b4
#
_cell.length_a   1.000
_cell.length_b   1.000
_cell.length_c   1.000
_cell.angle_alpha   90.00
_cell.angle_beta   90.00
_cell.angle_gamma   90.00
#
_symmetry.space_group_name_H-M   'P 1'
#
loop_
_entity.id
_entity.type
_entity.pdbx_description
1 polymer ?
#
loop_
_entity_poly.entity_id
_entity_poly.type
_entity_poly.pdbx_seq_one_letter_code
_entity_poly.pdbx_strand_id
1 'polypeptide(L)'
;MTVNTAKTSNVNIRKIAMTGVLAAIATVLMFLHFQLPFMPSFISLDFSELPALIAAFTLGPVSGVAVCFVKNLVLLSQTITGGVGELSNFIIGSAFVVPAGLIYRHHRNYGGAIVGSVVGALLMAVLGFFSNLFIIYPIYTNVMPMEAIMGMYQAINPSV
;
A
#
# COMPACT_ATOMS: atom_id res chain seq x y z
N MET A 1 44.41 -0.77 -25.16
CA MET A 1 43.11 -0.06 -25.01
C MET A 1 42.02 -1.09 -24.74
N THR A 2 41.70 -1.30 -23.50
CA THR A 2 40.61 -2.20 -23.10
C THR A 2 39.32 -1.43 -23.16
N VAL A 3 38.48 -1.75 -24.16
CA VAL A 3 37.15 -1.21 -24.28
C VAL A 3 36.30 -1.79 -23.14
N ASN A 4 36.00 -0.94 -22.17
CA ASN A 4 35.11 -1.27 -21.06
C ASN A 4 33.68 -1.30 -21.64
N THR A 5 33.21 -2.47 -22.07
CA THR A 5 31.82 -2.68 -22.46
C THR A 5 30.95 -2.49 -21.22
N ALA A 6 30.37 -1.31 -21.10
CA ALA A 6 29.34 -1.04 -20.10
C ALA A 6 28.27 -2.12 -20.23
N LYS A 7 28.09 -2.90 -19.14
CA LYS A 7 27.07 -3.93 -19.01
C LYS A 7 25.70 -3.24 -19.08
N THR A 8 25.17 -3.11 -20.29
CA THR A 8 23.79 -2.65 -20.48
C THR A 8 22.88 -3.60 -19.71
N SER A 9 22.29 -3.12 -18.63
CA SER A 9 21.26 -3.88 -17.93
C SER A 9 20.11 -4.05 -18.92
N ASN A 10 19.90 -5.27 -19.40
CA ASN A 10 18.73 -5.60 -20.20
C ASN A 10 17.49 -5.35 -19.36
N VAL A 11 16.95 -4.14 -19.48
CA VAL A 11 15.69 -3.75 -18.87
C VAL A 11 14.62 -4.63 -19.49
N ASN A 12 14.02 -5.49 -18.69
CA ASN A 12 13.01 -6.42 -19.19
C ASN A 12 11.71 -5.66 -19.46
N ILE A 13 11.56 -5.17 -20.69
CA ILE A 13 10.39 -4.36 -21.13
C ILE A 13 9.06 -5.02 -20.79
N ARG A 14 8.99 -6.35 -20.92
CA ARG A 14 7.79 -7.11 -20.52
C ARG A 14 7.47 -6.95 -19.03
N LYS A 15 8.51 -6.97 -18.17
CA LYS A 15 8.33 -6.78 -16.73
C LYS A 15 7.82 -5.38 -16.41
N ILE A 16 8.35 -4.36 -17.07
CA ILE A 16 7.89 -2.97 -16.91
C ILE A 16 6.44 -2.83 -17.36
N ALA A 17 6.11 -3.34 -18.54
CA ALA A 17 4.76 -3.28 -19.08
C ALA A 17 3.74 -3.96 -18.15
N MET A 18 4.05 -5.17 -17.66
CA MET A 18 3.18 -5.87 -16.71
C MET A 18 3.04 -5.14 -15.37
N THR A 19 4.12 -4.56 -14.86
CA THR A 19 4.08 -3.73 -13.65
C THR A 19 3.19 -2.50 -13.87
N GLY A 20 3.29 -1.86 -15.03
CA GLY A 20 2.43 -0.72 -15.39
C GLY A 20 0.94 -1.08 -15.47
N VAL A 21 0.61 -2.21 -16.09
CA VAL A 21 -0.79 -2.72 -16.14
C VAL A 21 -1.32 -2.99 -14.73
N LEU A 22 -0.54 -3.69 -13.88
CA LEU A 22 -0.94 -3.96 -12.50
C LEU A 22 -1.07 -2.69 -11.67
N ALA A 23 -0.22 -1.68 -11.91
CA ALA A 23 -0.32 -0.39 -11.26
C ALA A 23 -1.59 0.37 -11.68
N ALA A 24 -1.97 0.32 -12.95
CA ALA A 24 -3.22 0.90 -13.43
C ALA A 24 -4.45 0.23 -12.79
N ILE A 25 -4.47 -1.11 -12.72
CA ILE A 25 -5.53 -1.86 -12.06
C ILE A 25 -5.59 -1.50 -10.56
N ALA A 26 -4.44 -1.45 -9.87
CA ALA A 26 -4.37 -1.07 -8.47
C ALA A 26 -4.95 0.33 -8.24
N THR A 27 -4.62 1.28 -9.11
CA THR A 27 -5.12 2.65 -9.04
C THR A 27 -6.65 2.69 -9.20
N VAL A 28 -7.21 1.96 -10.17
CA VAL A 28 -8.67 1.87 -10.36
C VAL A 28 -9.34 1.26 -9.12
N LEU A 29 -8.79 0.16 -8.58
CA LEU A 29 -9.34 -0.48 -7.39
C LEU A 29 -9.26 0.43 -6.14
N MET A 30 -8.26 1.28 -6.05
CA MET A 30 -8.12 2.26 -4.97
C MET A 30 -9.24 3.31 -4.99
N PHE A 31 -9.72 3.71 -6.18
CA PHE A 31 -10.89 4.59 -6.30
C PHE A 31 -12.22 3.87 -5.98
N LEU A 32 -12.26 2.53 -6.08
CA LEU A 32 -13.38 1.70 -5.68
C LEU A 32 -13.27 1.30 -4.20
N HIS A 33 -13.19 2.29 -3.32
CA HIS A 33 -13.11 2.05 -1.88
C HIS A 33 -14.50 1.92 -1.26
N PHE A 34 -14.58 1.11 -0.19
CA PHE A 34 -15.80 0.88 0.58
C PHE A 34 -15.63 1.44 1.98
N GLN A 35 -16.62 2.20 2.43
CA GLN A 35 -16.70 2.62 3.83
C GLN A 35 -17.50 1.57 4.61
N LEU A 36 -16.90 1.07 5.70
CA LEU A 36 -17.57 0.14 6.59
C LEU A 36 -18.51 0.91 7.52
N PRO A 37 -19.78 0.48 7.70
CA PRO A 37 -20.77 1.21 8.49
C PRO A 37 -20.43 1.32 9.99
N PHE A 38 -19.46 0.54 10.48
CA PHE A 38 -18.99 0.56 11.87
C PHE A 38 -17.60 1.19 12.01
N MET A 39 -17.11 1.88 10.98
CA MET A 39 -15.84 2.62 11.03
C MET A 39 -16.08 4.09 10.67
N PRO A 40 -15.26 5.02 11.25
CA PRO A 40 -15.31 6.43 10.85
C PRO A 40 -15.12 6.61 9.35
N SER A 41 -15.74 7.65 8.80
CA SER A 41 -15.77 7.94 7.35
C SER A 41 -14.39 8.15 6.69
N PHE A 42 -13.35 8.39 7.50
CA PHE A 42 -11.97 8.52 7.02
C PHE A 42 -11.23 7.19 6.89
N ILE A 43 -11.82 6.07 7.36
CA ILE A 43 -11.27 4.72 7.19
C ILE A 43 -12.03 4.02 6.07
N SER A 44 -11.35 3.75 4.98
CA SER A 44 -11.90 3.02 3.84
C SER A 44 -11.10 1.76 3.57
N LEU A 45 -11.76 0.72 3.12
CA LEU A 45 -11.14 -0.51 2.61
C LEU A 45 -11.16 -0.49 1.09
N ASP A 46 -10.06 -0.88 0.50
CA ASP A 46 -9.95 -1.09 -0.94
C ASP A 46 -9.19 -2.39 -1.26
N PHE A 47 -9.28 -2.83 -2.50
CA PHE A 47 -8.59 -4.03 -2.99
C PHE A 47 -7.31 -3.71 -3.77
N SER A 48 -6.80 -2.48 -3.69
CA SER A 48 -5.66 -2.04 -4.49
C SER A 48 -4.34 -2.74 -4.13
N GLU A 49 -4.25 -3.35 -2.95
CA GLU A 49 -3.09 -4.13 -2.55
C GLU A 49 -3.01 -5.50 -3.25
N LEU A 50 -4.13 -6.03 -3.78
CA LEU A 50 -4.12 -7.32 -4.49
C LEU A 50 -3.26 -7.28 -5.76
N PRO A 51 -3.41 -6.32 -6.68
CA PRO A 51 -2.51 -6.23 -7.84
C PRO A 51 -1.04 -6.01 -7.43
N ALA A 52 -0.77 -5.27 -6.35
CA ALA A 52 0.59 -5.08 -5.85
C ALA A 52 1.18 -6.40 -5.34
N LEU A 53 0.40 -7.21 -4.63
CA LEU A 53 0.79 -8.54 -4.17
C LEU A 53 1.03 -9.50 -5.34
N ILE A 54 0.15 -9.50 -6.36
CA ILE A 54 0.33 -10.27 -7.59
C ILE A 54 1.63 -9.88 -8.30
N ALA A 55 1.93 -8.57 -8.39
CA ALA A 55 3.18 -8.07 -8.95
C ALA A 55 4.39 -8.57 -8.15
N ALA A 56 4.30 -8.56 -6.81
CA ALA A 56 5.36 -9.04 -5.94
C ALA A 56 5.64 -10.54 -6.12
N PHE A 57 4.60 -11.35 -6.30
CA PHE A 57 4.73 -12.80 -6.50
C PHE A 57 5.22 -13.15 -7.92
N THR A 58 4.68 -12.52 -8.95
CA THR A 58 4.98 -12.89 -10.34
C THR A 58 6.25 -12.24 -10.89
N LEU A 59 6.46 -10.95 -10.58
CA LEU A 59 7.54 -10.12 -11.12
C LEU A 59 8.64 -9.84 -10.09
N GLY A 60 8.36 -10.10 -8.82
CA GLY A 60 9.24 -9.90 -7.67
C GLY A 60 8.90 -8.67 -6.82
N PRO A 61 9.43 -8.60 -5.57
CA PRO A 61 9.04 -7.60 -4.58
C PRO A 61 9.23 -6.16 -5.05
N VAL A 62 10.26 -5.88 -5.84
CA VAL A 62 10.50 -4.55 -6.41
C VAL A 62 9.34 -4.09 -7.31
N SER A 63 8.75 -5.01 -8.09
CA SER A 63 7.58 -4.68 -8.93
C SER A 63 6.34 -4.42 -8.08
N GLY A 64 6.16 -5.16 -6.97
CA GLY A 64 5.09 -4.87 -6.00
C GLY A 64 5.22 -3.48 -5.39
N VAL A 65 6.42 -3.10 -4.95
CA VAL A 65 6.69 -1.74 -4.45
C VAL A 65 6.46 -0.68 -5.52
N ALA A 66 6.84 -0.95 -6.78
CA ALA A 66 6.58 -0.02 -7.88
C ALA A 66 5.07 0.18 -8.13
N VAL A 67 4.26 -0.87 -8.01
CA VAL A 67 2.78 -0.76 -8.07
C VAL A 67 2.27 0.11 -6.91
N CYS A 68 2.72 -0.14 -5.67
CA CYS A 68 2.36 0.70 -4.51
C CYS A 68 2.76 2.16 -4.71
N PHE A 69 3.94 2.41 -5.27
CA PHE A 69 4.42 3.76 -5.55
C PHE A 69 3.53 4.49 -6.56
N VAL A 70 3.27 3.87 -7.71
CA VAL A 70 2.49 4.48 -8.80
C VAL A 70 1.06 4.79 -8.35
N LYS A 71 0.36 3.85 -7.68
CA LYS A 71 -1.01 4.10 -7.21
C LYS A 71 -1.07 5.27 -6.22
N ASN A 72 -0.12 5.36 -5.29
CA ASN A 72 -0.08 6.46 -4.32
C ASN A 72 0.35 7.79 -4.95
N LEU A 73 1.20 7.76 -5.98
CA LEU A 73 1.55 8.96 -6.74
C LEU A 73 0.34 9.53 -7.49
N VAL A 74 -0.50 8.68 -8.06
CA VAL A 74 -1.75 9.12 -8.70
C VAL A 74 -2.71 9.70 -7.66
N LEU A 75 -2.85 9.06 -6.49
CA LEU A 75 -3.72 9.53 -5.42
C LEU A 75 -3.27 10.89 -4.88
N LEU A 76 -1.97 11.19 -4.92
CA LEU A 76 -1.42 12.47 -4.47
C LEU A 76 -2.06 13.68 -5.20
N SER A 77 -2.59 13.48 -6.42
CA SER A 77 -3.32 14.51 -7.15
C SER A 77 -4.67 14.89 -6.51
N GLN A 78 -5.20 14.06 -5.62
CA GLN A 78 -6.48 14.25 -4.91
C GLN A 78 -6.30 14.32 -3.39
N THR A 79 -5.06 14.57 -2.93
CA THR A 79 -4.75 14.55 -1.50
C THR A 79 -5.50 15.63 -0.72
N ILE A 80 -6.06 15.24 0.42
CA ILE A 80 -6.64 16.14 1.42
C ILE A 80 -5.64 16.40 2.56
N THR A 81 -4.64 15.53 2.69
CA THR A 81 -3.67 15.52 3.80
C THR A 81 -2.30 16.09 3.43
N GLY A 82 -2.19 16.76 2.27
CA GLY A 82 -0.92 17.29 1.79
C GLY A 82 0.14 16.23 1.46
N GLY A 83 -0.30 15.00 1.14
CA GLY A 83 0.58 13.90 0.74
C GLY A 83 1.01 12.96 1.86
N VAL A 84 0.73 13.29 3.11
CA VAL A 84 1.17 12.48 4.27
C VAL A 84 0.42 11.15 4.34
N GLY A 85 -0.88 11.16 4.06
CA GLY A 85 -1.70 9.95 4.00
C GLY A 85 -1.22 8.99 2.91
N GLU A 86 -0.90 9.52 1.73
CA GLU A 86 -0.42 8.76 0.58
C GLU A 86 0.98 8.19 0.83
N LEU A 87 1.86 8.97 1.48
CA LEU A 87 3.18 8.48 1.90
C LEU A 87 3.06 7.36 2.93
N SER A 88 2.20 7.53 3.93
CA SER A 88 1.90 6.49 4.92
C SER A 88 1.37 5.22 4.25
N ASN A 89 0.39 5.36 3.34
CA ASN A 89 -0.18 4.24 2.60
C ASN A 89 0.87 3.52 1.72
N PHE A 90 1.79 4.27 1.10
CA PHE A 90 2.90 3.69 0.35
C PHE A 90 3.84 2.87 1.24
N ILE A 91 4.19 3.37 2.43
CA ILE A 91 5.07 2.67 3.39
C ILE A 91 4.38 1.39 3.89
N ILE A 92 3.11 1.48 4.27
CA ILE A 92 2.31 0.37 4.79
C ILE A 92 2.10 -0.70 3.70
N GLY A 93 1.74 -0.31 2.48
CA GLY A 93 1.60 -1.22 1.34
C GLY A 93 2.92 -1.88 0.96
N SER A 94 4.03 -1.14 0.99
CA SER A 94 5.37 -1.72 0.77
C SER A 94 5.75 -2.72 1.85
N ALA A 95 5.40 -2.46 3.11
CA ALA A 95 5.60 -3.38 4.22
C ALA A 95 4.79 -4.67 4.09
N PHE A 96 3.69 -4.65 3.35
CA PHE A 96 2.92 -5.84 2.98
C PHE A 96 3.59 -6.63 1.86
N VAL A 97 3.86 -5.98 0.73
CA VAL A 97 4.28 -6.67 -0.50
C VAL A 97 5.74 -7.14 -0.49
N VAL A 98 6.63 -6.45 0.24
CA VAL A 98 8.05 -6.82 0.28
C VAL A 98 8.28 -8.17 0.96
N PRO A 99 7.86 -8.38 2.23
CA PRO A 99 8.06 -9.66 2.89
C PRO A 99 7.28 -10.78 2.20
N ALA A 100 6.05 -10.51 1.73
CA ALA A 100 5.25 -11.46 0.98
C ALA A 100 5.98 -11.95 -0.28
N GLY A 101 6.52 -11.02 -1.07
CA GLY A 101 7.27 -11.33 -2.28
C GLY A 101 8.61 -12.04 -2.01
N LEU A 102 9.31 -11.68 -0.93
CA LEU A 102 10.57 -12.33 -0.54
C LEU A 102 10.34 -13.78 -0.09
N ILE A 103 9.33 -14.02 0.76
CA ILE A 103 8.99 -15.37 1.23
C ILE A 103 8.55 -16.23 0.05
N TYR A 104 7.69 -15.72 -0.83
CA TYR A 104 7.25 -16.44 -2.01
C TYR A 104 8.41 -16.74 -2.98
N ARG A 105 9.37 -15.84 -3.11
CA ARG A 105 10.56 -16.07 -3.94
C ARG A 105 11.41 -17.24 -3.44
N HIS A 106 11.45 -17.48 -2.12
CA HIS A 106 12.16 -18.60 -1.49
C HIS A 106 11.36 -19.91 -1.61
N HIS A 107 10.06 -19.84 -1.42
CA HIS A 107 9.15 -20.97 -1.45
C HIS A 107 8.04 -20.72 -2.48
N ARG A 108 8.31 -21.04 -3.76
CA ARG A 108 7.39 -20.83 -4.88
C ARG A 108 6.32 -21.92 -4.94
N ASN A 109 5.52 -22.02 -3.89
CA ASN A 109 4.40 -22.93 -3.79
C ASN A 109 3.21 -22.24 -3.11
N TYR A 110 2.06 -22.90 -3.09
CA TYR A 110 0.85 -22.38 -2.47
C TYR A 110 1.06 -22.00 -0.98
N GLY A 111 1.79 -22.85 -0.23
CA GLY A 111 2.13 -22.57 1.17
C GLY A 111 2.97 -21.30 1.33
N GLY A 112 3.98 -21.10 0.47
CA GLY A 112 4.79 -19.88 0.46
C GLY A 112 4.00 -18.61 0.15
N ALA A 113 2.98 -18.69 -0.71
CA ALA A 113 2.09 -17.57 -0.99
C ALA A 113 1.25 -17.22 0.25
N ILE A 114 0.66 -18.23 0.93
CA ILE A 114 -0.14 -18.01 2.13
C ILE A 114 0.73 -17.44 3.26
N VAL A 115 1.86 -18.10 3.58
CA VAL A 115 2.75 -17.65 4.66
C VAL A 115 3.26 -16.23 4.37
N GLY A 116 3.67 -15.96 3.13
CA GLY A 116 4.12 -14.64 2.71
C GLY A 116 3.05 -13.57 2.90
N SER A 117 1.80 -13.87 2.49
CA SER A 117 0.67 -12.95 2.65
C SER A 117 0.33 -12.71 4.13
N VAL A 118 0.34 -13.75 4.96
CA VAL A 118 0.06 -13.61 6.40
C VAL A 118 1.14 -12.78 7.09
N VAL A 119 2.42 -13.06 6.84
CA VAL A 119 3.53 -12.30 7.43
C VAL A 119 3.47 -10.84 6.96
N GLY A 120 3.22 -10.62 5.66
CA GLY A 120 3.06 -9.27 5.11
C GLY A 120 1.89 -8.53 5.77
N ALA A 121 0.74 -9.19 5.93
CA ALA A 121 -0.44 -8.61 6.57
C ALA A 121 -0.20 -8.24 8.05
N LEU A 122 0.51 -9.08 8.79
CA LEU A 122 0.89 -8.78 10.17
C LEU A 122 1.80 -7.55 10.27
N LEU A 123 2.81 -7.45 9.40
CA LEU A 123 3.70 -6.28 9.34
C LEU A 123 2.93 -5.02 8.92
N MET A 124 2.04 -5.15 7.93
CA MET A 124 1.15 -4.07 7.51
C MET A 124 0.28 -3.57 8.66
N ALA A 125 -0.31 -4.48 9.44
CA ALA A 125 -1.16 -4.14 10.59
C ALA A 125 -0.37 -3.41 11.69
N VAL A 126 0.82 -3.91 12.03
CA VAL A 126 1.70 -3.29 13.04
C VAL A 126 2.13 -1.89 12.60
N LEU A 127 2.66 -1.76 11.37
CA LEU A 127 3.10 -0.46 10.86
C LEU A 127 1.93 0.50 10.64
N GLY A 128 0.77 -0.01 10.23
CA GLY A 128 -0.46 0.78 10.11
C GLY A 128 -0.92 1.33 11.46
N PHE A 129 -0.88 0.52 12.51
CA PHE A 129 -1.18 0.96 13.87
C PHE A 129 -0.24 2.10 14.33
N PHE A 130 1.07 1.91 14.19
CA PHE A 130 2.05 2.95 14.55
C PHE A 130 1.93 4.19 13.66
N SER A 131 1.73 4.03 12.36
CA SER A 131 1.54 5.15 11.44
C SER A 131 0.30 5.96 11.79
N ASN A 132 -0.81 5.32 12.08
CA ASN A 132 -2.01 6.01 12.54
C ASN A 132 -1.75 6.77 13.83
N LEU A 133 -1.15 6.13 14.85
CA LEU A 133 -0.94 6.71 16.17
C LEU A 133 0.03 7.91 16.14
N PHE A 134 1.14 7.80 15.40
CA PHE A 134 2.23 8.79 15.46
C PHE A 134 2.21 9.80 14.30
N ILE A 135 1.59 9.46 13.17
CA ILE A 135 1.62 10.30 11.97
C ILE A 135 0.22 10.83 11.66
N ILE A 136 -0.75 9.94 11.48
CA ILE A 136 -2.06 10.31 10.98
C ILE A 136 -2.84 11.12 12.02
N TYR A 137 -2.98 10.61 13.26
CA TYR A 137 -3.72 11.32 14.31
C TYR A 137 -3.17 12.73 14.61
N PRO A 138 -1.85 12.95 14.81
CA PRO A 138 -1.33 14.31 15.04
C PRO A 138 -1.56 15.28 13.88
N ILE A 139 -1.58 14.77 12.63
CA ILE A 139 -1.82 15.61 11.46
C ILE A 139 -3.29 15.95 11.32
N TYR A 140 -4.17 14.96 11.50
CA TYR A 140 -5.62 15.18 11.46
C TYR A 140 -6.09 16.14 12.54
N THR A 141 -5.50 16.13 13.73
CA THR A 141 -5.83 17.11 14.80
C THR A 141 -5.46 18.54 14.43
N ASN A 142 -4.51 18.74 13.52
CA ASN A 142 -4.19 20.09 12.98
C ASN A 142 -5.15 20.53 11.86
N VAL A 143 -5.80 19.58 11.18
CA VAL A 143 -6.74 19.85 10.07
C VAL A 143 -8.20 19.82 10.53
N MET A 144 -8.52 18.94 11.49
CA MET A 144 -9.84 18.81 12.10
C MET A 144 -9.74 18.93 13.63
N PRO A 145 -10.63 19.71 14.29
CA PRO A 145 -10.70 19.76 15.75
C PRO A 145 -10.95 18.36 16.32
N MET A 146 -10.31 18.03 17.45
CA MET A 146 -10.46 16.74 18.11
C MET A 146 -11.93 16.41 18.42
N GLU A 147 -12.73 17.46 18.71
CA GLU A 147 -14.18 17.34 18.95
C GLU A 147 -14.94 16.76 17.72
N ALA A 148 -14.54 17.13 16.51
CA ALA A 148 -15.15 16.58 15.30
C ALA A 148 -14.82 15.09 15.10
N ILE A 149 -13.58 14.69 15.42
CA ILE A 149 -13.14 13.28 15.38
C ILE A 149 -13.90 12.47 16.44
N MET A 150 -13.99 12.97 17.66
CA MET A 150 -14.74 12.34 18.75
C MET A 150 -16.23 12.24 18.39
N GLY A 151 -16.82 13.27 17.79
CA GLY A 151 -18.20 13.24 17.33
C GLY A 151 -18.48 12.14 16.28
N MET A 152 -17.53 11.85 15.39
CA MET A 152 -17.67 10.76 14.43
C MET A 152 -17.63 9.38 15.11
N TYR A 153 -16.80 9.20 16.14
CA TYR A 153 -16.78 7.96 16.94
C TYR A 153 -18.05 7.79 17.77
N GLN A 154 -18.55 8.88 18.39
CA GLN A 154 -19.78 8.87 19.18
C GLN A 154 -21.03 8.62 18.32
N ALA A 155 -21.03 9.02 17.06
CA ALA A 155 -22.10 8.72 16.11
C ALA A 155 -22.22 7.20 15.81
N ILE A 156 -21.11 6.47 15.96
CA ILE A 156 -21.06 5.01 15.73
C ILE A 156 -21.29 4.25 17.04
N ASN A 157 -20.73 4.73 18.14
CA ASN A 157 -20.87 4.15 19.47
C ASN A 157 -21.06 5.25 20.52
N PRO A 158 -22.29 5.43 21.03
CA PRO A 158 -22.61 6.48 22.01
C PRO A 158 -21.92 6.33 23.38
N SER A 159 -21.19 5.23 23.60
CA SER A 159 -20.52 4.93 24.87
C SER A 159 -19.03 5.30 24.90
N VAL A 160 -18.52 5.96 23.86
CA VAL A 160 -17.11 6.40 23.78
C VAL A 160 -16.96 7.89 24.10
#